data_75999267ea4fca205cc66fa645240f61
#
_entry.id   75999267ea4fca205cc66fa645240f61
#
_cell.length_a   1.000
_cell.length_b   1.000
_cell.length_c   1.000
_cell.angle_alpha   90.00
_cell.angle_beta   90.00
_cell.angle_gamma   90.00
#
_symmetry.space_group_name_H-M   'P 1'
#
loop_
_entity.id
_entity.type
_entity.pdbx_description
1 polymer ?
#
loop_
_entity_poly.entity_id
_entity_poly.type
_entity_poly.pdbx_seq_one_letter_code
_entity_poly.pdbx_strand_id
1 'polypeptide(L)'
;MDEQTYALATKAAWYYYMEDNTQAQIAEVMGVSRAKVIRLLEEARAQGIVQFSFRKNDSQRVSAEQLLIDRFGLKDAFVVPTPLDSSAINQSIAQGAAHYVSDHLREDGYLNIGYGDTVSRMLGFLAKNREESLNVVSLTGGVSYYLPSVGTTAYSMHLFLTPSPLVVSSRQVRDALLDEKSLQDVSTMTEYADMSVVGIGAAVEGATVLRNGILNEGELTVLKMQGAVGDVLNHFMDKDGNLIQTEIEDRVISTDLDKLRQLKNVVG
;
A
#
# COMPACT_ATOMS: atom_id res chain seq x y z
N MET A 1 -16.74 -12.04 -9.33
CA MET A 1 -17.42 -13.31 -8.93
C MET A 1 -18.90 -13.14 -9.20
N ASP A 2 -19.60 -14.15 -9.72
CA ASP A 2 -21.06 -14.10 -9.88
C ASP A 2 -21.75 -14.24 -8.49
N GLU A 3 -23.01 -13.79 -8.44
CA GLU A 3 -23.81 -13.74 -7.20
C GLU A 3 -24.00 -15.15 -6.56
N GLN A 4 -24.12 -16.18 -7.39
CA GLN A 4 -24.27 -17.55 -6.92
C GLN A 4 -22.99 -18.08 -6.27
N THR A 5 -21.84 -17.81 -6.86
CA THR A 5 -20.53 -18.17 -6.29
C THR A 5 -20.26 -17.39 -5.01
N TYR A 6 -20.65 -16.11 -4.95
CA TYR A 6 -20.55 -15.29 -3.74
C TYR A 6 -21.35 -15.90 -2.57
N ALA A 7 -22.62 -16.27 -2.82
CA ALA A 7 -23.45 -16.89 -1.81
C ALA A 7 -22.88 -18.23 -1.30
N LEU A 8 -22.35 -19.06 -2.21
CA LEU A 8 -21.72 -20.33 -1.85
C LEU A 8 -20.41 -20.12 -1.03
N ALA A 9 -19.60 -19.13 -1.39
CA ALA A 9 -18.39 -18.78 -0.67
C ALA A 9 -18.71 -18.27 0.74
N THR A 10 -19.72 -17.43 0.88
CA THR A 10 -20.22 -16.94 2.18
C THR A 10 -20.69 -18.09 3.06
N LYS A 11 -21.47 -19.03 2.51
CA LYS A 11 -21.99 -20.19 3.24
C LYS A 11 -20.86 -21.14 3.67
N ALA A 12 -19.90 -21.41 2.79
CA ALA A 12 -18.73 -22.23 3.11
C ALA A 12 -17.88 -21.59 4.22
N ALA A 13 -17.67 -20.28 4.14
CA ALA A 13 -16.94 -19.51 5.13
C ALA A 13 -17.65 -19.53 6.50
N TRP A 14 -18.97 -19.37 6.52
CA TRP A 14 -19.75 -19.45 7.75
C TRP A 14 -19.57 -20.80 8.44
N TYR A 15 -19.78 -21.90 7.73
CA TYR A 15 -19.62 -23.23 8.30
C TYR A 15 -18.20 -23.50 8.80
N TYR A 16 -17.18 -22.98 8.11
CA TYR A 16 -15.79 -23.21 8.46
C TYR A 16 -15.33 -22.38 9.67
N TYR A 17 -15.65 -21.08 9.69
CA TYR A 17 -15.11 -20.14 10.68
C TYR A 17 -16.03 -19.91 11.88
N MET A 18 -17.33 -20.10 11.73
CA MET A 18 -18.31 -19.84 12.81
C MET A 18 -18.81 -21.11 13.46
N GLU A 19 -18.87 -22.22 12.72
CA GLU A 19 -19.38 -23.50 13.22
C GLU A 19 -18.29 -24.56 13.36
N ASP A 20 -17.01 -24.22 13.13
CA ASP A 20 -15.84 -25.11 13.26
C ASP A 20 -15.94 -26.42 12.46
N ASN A 21 -16.70 -26.43 11.37
CA ASN A 21 -16.84 -27.61 10.52
C ASN A 21 -15.57 -27.83 9.68
N THR A 22 -15.20 -29.09 9.52
CA THR A 22 -14.11 -29.47 8.61
C THR A 22 -14.52 -29.30 7.14
N GLN A 23 -13.55 -29.08 6.24
CA GLN A 23 -13.81 -29.00 4.80
C GLN A 23 -14.56 -30.23 4.24
N ALA A 24 -14.39 -31.42 4.84
CA ALA A 24 -15.09 -32.64 4.45
C ALA A 24 -16.57 -32.58 4.83
N GLN A 25 -16.87 -32.16 6.07
CA GLN A 25 -18.25 -31.97 6.54
C GLN A 25 -18.98 -30.90 5.74
N ILE A 26 -18.30 -29.77 5.44
CA ILE A 26 -18.86 -28.70 4.60
C ILE A 26 -19.18 -29.23 3.20
N ALA A 27 -18.30 -30.05 2.62
CA ALA A 27 -18.50 -30.65 1.31
C ALA A 27 -19.76 -31.52 1.28
N GLU A 28 -19.97 -32.33 2.34
CA GLU A 28 -21.16 -33.19 2.50
C GLU A 28 -22.43 -32.35 2.66
N VAL A 29 -22.44 -31.38 3.58
CA VAL A 29 -23.59 -30.49 3.85
C VAL A 29 -23.97 -29.64 2.64
N MET A 30 -22.99 -29.17 1.90
CA MET A 30 -23.25 -28.32 0.71
C MET A 30 -23.46 -29.13 -0.57
N GLY A 31 -23.28 -30.46 -0.57
CA GLY A 31 -23.41 -31.32 -1.75
C GLY A 31 -22.35 -31.02 -2.83
N VAL A 32 -21.13 -30.64 -2.43
CA VAL A 32 -20.04 -30.29 -3.34
C VAL A 32 -18.76 -31.07 -3.01
N SER A 33 -17.77 -31.05 -3.90
CA SER A 33 -16.50 -31.70 -3.63
C SER A 33 -15.69 -30.91 -2.60
N ARG A 34 -14.82 -31.57 -1.81
CA ARG A 34 -13.88 -30.92 -0.89
C ARG A 34 -12.99 -29.90 -1.61
N ALA A 35 -12.54 -30.20 -2.84
CA ALA A 35 -11.76 -29.28 -3.64
C ALA A 35 -12.55 -27.98 -3.98
N LYS A 36 -13.87 -28.10 -4.18
CA LYS A 36 -14.75 -26.93 -4.36
C LYS A 36 -14.84 -26.11 -3.08
N VAL A 37 -14.95 -26.74 -1.90
CA VAL A 37 -14.96 -26.04 -0.62
C VAL A 37 -13.66 -25.26 -0.40
N ILE A 38 -12.50 -25.87 -0.68
CA ILE A 38 -11.19 -25.20 -0.57
C ILE A 38 -11.19 -23.91 -1.42
N ARG A 39 -11.60 -24.00 -2.69
CA ARG A 39 -11.69 -22.84 -3.59
C ARG A 39 -12.67 -21.78 -3.09
N LEU A 40 -13.84 -22.18 -2.59
CA LEU A 40 -14.81 -21.25 -2.04
C LEU A 40 -14.28 -20.50 -0.82
N LEU A 41 -13.52 -21.17 0.05
CA LEU A 41 -12.86 -20.53 1.19
C LEU A 41 -11.72 -19.58 0.77
N GLU A 42 -10.96 -19.93 -0.27
CA GLU A 42 -9.96 -19.05 -0.86
C GLU A 42 -10.62 -17.80 -1.47
N GLU A 43 -11.71 -18.00 -2.20
CA GLU A 43 -12.48 -16.89 -2.77
C GLU A 43 -13.12 -16.01 -1.69
N ALA A 44 -13.67 -16.61 -0.61
CA ALA A 44 -14.22 -15.86 0.52
C ALA A 44 -13.20 -14.92 1.15
N ARG A 45 -11.95 -15.38 1.29
CA ARG A 45 -10.82 -14.55 1.76
C ARG A 45 -10.43 -13.49 0.73
N ALA A 46 -10.28 -13.90 -0.54
CA ALA A 46 -9.86 -13.00 -1.61
C ALA A 46 -10.87 -11.86 -1.88
N GLN A 47 -12.15 -12.12 -1.63
CA GLN A 47 -13.23 -11.14 -1.84
C GLN A 47 -13.59 -10.35 -0.57
N GLY A 48 -12.89 -10.60 0.56
CA GLY A 48 -13.18 -9.89 1.81
C GLY A 48 -14.48 -10.33 2.53
N ILE A 49 -15.11 -11.45 2.10
CA ILE A 49 -16.26 -12.05 2.80
C ILE A 49 -15.87 -12.46 4.22
N VAL A 50 -14.61 -12.91 4.38
CA VAL A 50 -14.01 -13.19 5.69
C VAL A 50 -12.90 -12.20 5.92
N GLN A 51 -13.01 -11.45 7.01
CA GLN A 51 -11.99 -10.54 7.50
C GLN A 51 -11.44 -11.08 8.81
N PHE A 52 -10.10 -11.13 8.93
CA PHE A 52 -9.43 -11.50 10.17
C PHE A 52 -8.91 -10.25 10.85
N SER A 53 -9.35 -9.99 12.07
CA SER A 53 -8.71 -9.02 12.95
C SER A 53 -7.90 -9.75 14.01
N PHE A 54 -6.65 -9.34 14.20
CA PHE A 54 -5.80 -9.88 15.26
C PHE A 54 -5.95 -9.00 16.51
N ARG A 55 -6.13 -9.64 17.68
CA ARG A 55 -6.13 -8.88 18.94
C ARG A 55 -4.74 -8.26 19.16
N LYS A 56 -4.70 -7.01 19.60
CA LYS A 56 -3.45 -6.28 19.92
C LYS A 56 -2.58 -6.97 21.00
N ASN A 57 -3.07 -7.96 21.69
CA ASN A 57 -2.44 -8.57 22.88
C ASN A 57 -1.55 -9.78 22.62
N ASP A 58 -0.87 -9.84 21.48
CA ASP A 58 0.23 -10.78 21.32
C ASP A 58 1.50 -10.13 21.93
N SER A 59 1.96 -10.65 23.05
CA SER A 59 3.03 -10.05 23.84
C SER A 59 4.33 -9.82 23.05
N GLN A 60 4.64 -10.66 22.08
CA GLN A 60 5.83 -10.50 21.25
C GLN A 60 5.69 -9.35 20.25
N ARG A 61 4.51 -9.14 19.68
CA ARG A 61 4.25 -8.03 18.76
C ARG A 61 4.23 -6.71 19.50
N VAL A 62 3.56 -6.64 20.64
CA VAL A 62 3.57 -5.45 21.51
C VAL A 62 4.98 -5.06 21.89
N SER A 63 5.83 -6.03 22.20
CA SER A 63 7.26 -5.75 22.51
C SER A 63 8.01 -5.21 21.28
N ALA A 64 7.75 -5.73 20.08
CA ALA A 64 8.37 -5.25 18.85
C ALA A 64 7.88 -3.85 18.47
N GLU A 65 6.57 -3.60 18.58
CA GLU A 65 5.96 -2.27 18.39
C GLU A 65 6.57 -1.25 19.35
N GLN A 66 6.69 -1.58 20.65
CA GLN A 66 7.29 -0.68 21.63
C GLN A 66 8.77 -0.39 21.34
N LEU A 67 9.55 -1.41 20.92
CA LEU A 67 10.94 -1.22 20.52
C LEU A 67 11.08 -0.27 19.32
N LEU A 68 10.18 -0.35 18.34
CA LEU A 68 10.16 0.57 17.19
C LEU A 68 9.82 2.00 17.64
N ILE A 69 8.78 2.15 18.46
CA ILE A 69 8.37 3.44 19.01
C ILE A 69 9.52 4.09 19.77
N ASP A 70 10.13 3.36 20.70
CA ASP A 70 11.21 3.89 21.56
C ASP A 70 12.48 4.23 20.76
N ARG A 71 12.84 3.38 19.78
CA ARG A 71 14.05 3.56 19.00
C ARG A 71 13.97 4.71 18.01
N PHE A 72 12.81 4.90 17.38
CA PHE A 72 12.62 5.86 16.28
C PHE A 72 11.75 7.07 16.66
N GLY A 73 11.28 7.14 17.90
CA GLY A 73 10.40 8.22 18.37
C GLY A 73 9.04 8.25 17.63
N LEU A 74 8.53 7.09 17.25
CA LEU A 74 7.27 7.00 16.53
C LEU A 74 6.10 7.27 17.47
N LYS A 75 4.98 7.75 16.93
CA LYS A 75 3.74 7.91 17.69
C LYS A 75 3.03 6.57 17.93
N ASP A 76 3.13 5.68 16.96
CA ASP A 76 2.53 4.34 16.98
C ASP A 76 3.32 3.41 16.06
N ALA A 77 3.17 2.11 16.25
CA ALA A 77 3.70 1.07 15.37
C ALA A 77 2.72 -0.11 15.33
N PHE A 78 2.55 -0.70 14.17
CA PHE A 78 1.71 -1.89 13.99
C PHE A 78 2.52 -3.00 13.32
N VAL A 79 2.83 -4.04 14.08
CA VAL A 79 3.63 -5.18 13.62
C VAL A 79 2.72 -6.33 13.20
N VAL A 80 2.84 -6.76 11.95
CA VAL A 80 2.10 -7.92 11.43
C VAL A 80 2.86 -9.22 11.72
N PRO A 81 2.16 -10.37 11.88
CA PRO A 81 2.83 -11.66 12.00
C PRO A 81 3.67 -11.97 10.76
N THR A 82 4.82 -12.60 10.97
CA THR A 82 5.66 -13.06 9.86
C THR A 82 4.95 -14.19 9.11
N PRO A 83 4.69 -14.06 7.81
CA PRO A 83 4.07 -15.13 7.03
C PRO A 83 5.01 -16.33 6.90
N LEU A 84 4.43 -17.53 6.72
CA LEU A 84 5.21 -18.75 6.51
C LEU A 84 5.98 -18.72 5.18
N ASP A 85 5.41 -18.09 4.17
CA ASP A 85 6.05 -17.86 2.87
C ASP A 85 6.57 -16.41 2.83
N SER A 86 7.87 -16.26 2.66
CA SER A 86 8.53 -14.95 2.56
C SER A 86 8.03 -14.11 1.37
N SER A 87 7.54 -14.73 0.30
CA SER A 87 6.93 -14.02 -0.83
C SER A 87 5.64 -13.27 -0.47
N ALA A 88 4.98 -13.65 0.64
CA ALA A 88 3.76 -13.05 1.15
C ALA A 88 4.00 -11.86 2.10
N ILE A 89 5.26 -11.47 2.39
CA ILE A 89 5.58 -10.39 3.34
C ILE A 89 4.89 -9.08 2.95
N ASN A 90 5.07 -8.63 1.70
CA ASN A 90 4.46 -7.38 1.24
C ASN A 90 2.92 -7.42 1.29
N GLN A 91 2.33 -8.59 1.04
CA GLN A 91 0.89 -8.77 1.16
C GLN A 91 0.42 -8.68 2.62
N SER A 92 1.14 -9.29 3.55
CA SER A 92 0.82 -9.24 4.98
C SER A 92 0.94 -7.82 5.53
N ILE A 93 2.00 -7.09 5.16
CA ILE A 93 2.18 -5.68 5.53
C ILE A 93 1.06 -4.84 4.94
N ALA A 94 0.71 -5.04 3.66
CA ALA A 94 -0.35 -4.31 3.00
C ALA A 94 -1.73 -4.53 3.66
N GLN A 95 -2.03 -5.76 4.09
CA GLN A 95 -3.25 -6.06 4.86
C GLN A 95 -3.25 -5.35 6.21
N GLY A 96 -2.13 -5.42 6.96
CA GLY A 96 -1.99 -4.71 8.23
C GLY A 96 -2.14 -3.20 8.08
N ALA A 97 -1.51 -2.63 7.07
CA ALA A 97 -1.64 -1.20 6.75
C ALA A 97 -3.09 -0.83 6.37
N ALA A 98 -3.81 -1.67 5.61
CA ALA A 98 -5.21 -1.44 5.28
C ALA A 98 -6.10 -1.43 6.53
N HIS A 99 -5.90 -2.36 7.47
CA HIS A 99 -6.60 -2.35 8.77
C HIS A 99 -6.28 -1.09 9.57
N TYR A 100 -4.99 -0.76 9.68
CA TYR A 100 -4.57 0.44 10.41
C TYR A 100 -5.21 1.72 9.83
N VAL A 101 -5.20 1.87 8.50
CA VAL A 101 -5.85 3.00 7.82
C VAL A 101 -7.36 3.00 8.07
N SER A 102 -8.04 1.85 7.97
CA SER A 102 -9.48 1.76 8.20
C SER A 102 -9.89 2.14 9.63
N ASP A 103 -9.05 1.80 10.61
CA ASP A 103 -9.30 2.10 12.03
C ASP A 103 -9.05 3.58 12.38
N HIS A 104 -8.20 4.29 11.61
CA HIS A 104 -7.73 5.63 11.95
C HIS A 104 -8.17 6.72 10.97
N LEU A 105 -8.60 6.35 9.77
CA LEU A 105 -9.10 7.29 8.78
C LEU A 105 -10.63 7.45 8.96
N ARG A 106 -11.07 8.68 9.18
CA ARG A 106 -12.50 9.00 9.30
C ARG A 106 -13.27 8.69 8.02
N GLU A 107 -14.58 8.56 8.13
CA GLU A 107 -15.49 8.56 6.99
C GLU A 107 -15.28 9.82 6.15
N ASP A 108 -15.34 9.68 4.82
CA ASP A 108 -15.06 10.77 3.86
C ASP A 108 -13.66 11.42 4.00
N GLY A 109 -12.75 10.79 4.75
CA GLY A 109 -11.39 11.29 4.93
C GLY A 109 -10.56 11.21 3.65
N TYR A 110 -9.55 12.08 3.55
CA TYR A 110 -8.59 12.09 2.46
C TYR A 110 -7.33 11.32 2.88
N LEU A 111 -6.92 10.38 2.02
CA LEU A 111 -5.74 9.55 2.19
C LEU A 111 -4.70 9.91 1.13
N ASN A 112 -3.57 10.47 1.55
CA ASN A 112 -2.41 10.58 0.68
C ASN A 112 -1.73 9.22 0.54
N ILE A 113 -1.30 8.89 -0.67
CA ILE A 113 -0.58 7.65 -0.95
C ILE A 113 0.70 7.92 -1.75
N GLY A 114 1.76 7.26 -1.32
CA GLY A 114 2.98 7.15 -2.09
C GLY A 114 2.89 6.05 -3.14
N TYR A 115 3.91 5.99 -3.98
CA TYR A 115 4.13 4.92 -4.93
C TYR A 115 4.74 3.68 -4.23
N GLY A 116 4.41 2.47 -4.69
CA GLY A 116 5.04 1.23 -4.24
C GLY A 116 4.13 0.01 -4.23
N ASP A 117 4.73 -1.20 -4.30
CA ASP A 117 4.00 -2.47 -4.35
C ASP A 117 3.12 -2.69 -3.10
N THR A 118 3.66 -2.43 -1.92
CA THR A 118 2.91 -2.60 -0.66
C THR A 118 1.75 -1.61 -0.55
N VAL A 119 1.96 -0.35 -0.90
CA VAL A 119 0.91 0.69 -0.89
C VAL A 119 -0.18 0.37 -1.91
N SER A 120 0.20 -0.09 -3.09
CA SER A 120 -0.71 -0.51 -4.15
C SER A 120 -1.60 -1.68 -3.71
N ARG A 121 -1.03 -2.70 -3.04
CA ARG A 121 -1.77 -3.81 -2.44
C ARG A 121 -2.70 -3.35 -1.32
N MET A 122 -2.24 -2.44 -0.46
CA MET A 122 -3.05 -1.84 0.60
C MET A 122 -4.31 -1.16 0.03
N LEU A 123 -4.17 -0.38 -1.04
CA LEU A 123 -5.33 0.22 -1.73
C LEU A 123 -6.30 -0.84 -2.24
N GLY A 124 -5.79 -1.94 -2.81
CA GLY A 124 -6.61 -3.07 -3.23
C GLY A 124 -7.40 -3.71 -2.09
N PHE A 125 -6.84 -3.79 -0.89
CA PHE A 125 -7.55 -4.26 0.31
C PHE A 125 -8.58 -3.25 0.80
N LEU A 126 -8.23 -1.96 0.85
CA LEU A 126 -9.16 -0.90 1.23
C LEU A 126 -10.37 -0.84 0.29
N ALA A 127 -10.14 -0.93 -1.03
CA ALA A 127 -11.21 -0.93 -2.04
C ALA A 127 -12.19 -2.09 -1.91
N LYS A 128 -11.75 -3.23 -1.40
CA LYS A 128 -12.60 -4.43 -1.23
C LYS A 128 -13.37 -4.44 0.09
N ASN A 129 -12.84 -3.79 1.12
CA ASN A 129 -13.29 -3.98 2.49
C ASN A 129 -13.98 -2.74 3.09
N ARG A 130 -13.95 -1.58 2.41
CA ARG A 130 -14.72 -0.39 2.81
C ARG A 130 -16.00 -0.31 2.01
N GLU A 131 -17.11 -0.05 2.72
CA GLU A 131 -18.41 0.25 2.13
C GLU A 131 -18.53 1.73 1.77
N GLU A 132 -17.84 2.60 2.51
CA GLU A 132 -17.82 4.04 2.28
C GLU A 132 -16.82 4.42 1.18
N SER A 133 -17.07 5.55 0.53
CA SER A 133 -16.15 6.09 -0.47
C SER A 133 -14.85 6.57 0.17
N LEU A 134 -13.72 6.33 -0.51
CA LEU A 134 -12.41 6.75 -0.08
C LEU A 134 -11.86 7.80 -1.04
N ASN A 135 -11.46 8.96 -0.50
CA ASN A 135 -10.76 9.99 -1.27
C ASN A 135 -9.25 9.74 -1.20
N VAL A 136 -8.64 9.45 -2.33
CA VAL A 136 -7.21 9.10 -2.43
C VAL A 136 -6.48 10.14 -3.24
N VAL A 137 -5.40 10.70 -2.69
CA VAL A 137 -4.57 11.72 -3.33
C VAL A 137 -3.16 11.16 -3.52
N SER A 138 -2.62 11.23 -4.75
CA SER A 138 -1.26 10.76 -5.00
C SER A 138 -0.21 11.77 -4.53
N LEU A 139 0.83 11.27 -3.86
CA LEU A 139 2.02 12.03 -3.49
C LEU A 139 3.07 12.07 -4.60
N THR A 140 2.88 11.29 -5.66
CA THR A 140 3.84 11.19 -6.78
C THR A 140 3.12 11.21 -8.12
N GLY A 141 3.81 11.57 -9.19
CA GLY A 141 3.41 11.24 -10.54
C GLY A 141 3.33 9.74 -10.81
N GLY A 142 3.07 9.34 -12.06
CA GLY A 142 3.00 7.94 -12.45
C GLY A 142 1.62 7.32 -12.27
N VAL A 143 0.59 7.96 -12.82
CA VAL A 143 -0.83 7.51 -12.76
C VAL A 143 -1.01 6.02 -13.03
N SER A 144 -0.27 5.45 -14.00
CA SER A 144 -0.36 4.05 -14.38
C SER A 144 0.01 3.07 -13.26
N TYR A 145 0.78 3.50 -12.26
CA TYR A 145 1.19 2.63 -11.15
C TYR A 145 0.12 2.48 -10.06
N TYR A 146 -0.83 3.39 -10.01
CA TYR A 146 -1.94 3.34 -9.05
C TYR A 146 -3.15 2.56 -9.59
N LEU A 147 -3.42 2.65 -10.89
CA LEU A 147 -4.62 2.09 -11.52
C LEU A 147 -4.69 0.55 -11.56
N PRO A 148 -3.63 -0.22 -11.84
CA PRO A 148 -3.72 -1.68 -11.97
C PRO A 148 -4.18 -2.40 -10.71
N SER A 149 -3.91 -1.83 -9.54
CA SER A 149 -4.21 -2.46 -8.25
C SER A 149 -5.65 -2.25 -7.79
N VAL A 150 -6.30 -1.23 -8.31
CA VAL A 150 -7.67 -0.87 -7.94
C VAL A 150 -8.71 -1.64 -8.78
N GLY A 151 -8.34 -2.09 -9.99
CA GLY A 151 -9.16 -2.96 -10.83
C GLY A 151 -10.63 -2.52 -10.92
N THR A 152 -11.55 -3.49 -10.98
CA THR A 152 -12.99 -3.25 -11.03
C THR A 152 -13.63 -2.76 -9.73
N THR A 153 -12.88 -2.72 -8.64
CA THR A 153 -13.33 -2.23 -7.31
C THR A 153 -13.13 -0.71 -7.14
N ALA A 154 -12.66 -0.01 -8.17
CA ALA A 154 -12.45 1.45 -8.14
C ALA A 154 -13.74 2.28 -7.94
N TYR A 155 -14.91 1.68 -8.02
CA TYR A 155 -16.18 2.39 -7.89
C TYR A 155 -16.44 3.00 -6.50
N SER A 156 -15.71 2.55 -5.47
CA SER A 156 -15.79 3.11 -4.11
C SER A 156 -14.67 4.11 -3.79
N MET A 157 -13.86 4.51 -4.79
CA MET A 157 -12.73 5.43 -4.58
C MET A 157 -12.81 6.64 -5.50
N HIS A 158 -12.56 7.82 -4.93
CA HIS A 158 -12.29 9.04 -5.68
C HIS A 158 -10.78 9.22 -5.73
N LEU A 159 -10.19 9.12 -6.94
CA LEU A 159 -8.75 9.18 -7.14
C LEU A 159 -8.35 10.56 -7.68
N PHE A 160 -7.56 11.28 -6.91
CA PHE A 160 -6.95 12.56 -7.29
C PHE A 160 -5.47 12.30 -7.58
N LEU A 161 -5.18 11.94 -8.82
CA LEU A 161 -3.84 11.53 -9.23
C LEU A 161 -3.11 12.68 -9.94
N THR A 162 -1.83 12.86 -9.63
CA THR A 162 -0.95 13.83 -10.29
C THR A 162 -0.80 13.46 -11.77
N PRO A 163 -1.31 14.27 -12.71
CA PRO A 163 -1.39 13.91 -14.13
C PRO A 163 -0.05 14.10 -14.84
N SER A 164 0.96 13.36 -14.39
CA SER A 164 2.32 13.41 -14.95
C SER A 164 3.00 12.04 -14.87
N PRO A 165 4.07 11.80 -15.64
CA PRO A 165 5.00 10.72 -15.35
C PRO A 165 5.65 10.90 -13.97
N LEU A 166 6.16 9.81 -13.37
CA LEU A 166 6.91 9.90 -12.12
C LEU A 166 8.31 10.47 -12.33
N VAL A 167 8.97 10.09 -13.41
CA VAL A 167 10.27 10.63 -13.82
C VAL A 167 10.15 11.19 -15.23
N VAL A 168 10.55 12.43 -15.40
CA VAL A 168 10.51 13.14 -16.68
C VAL A 168 11.89 13.20 -17.34
N SER A 169 11.96 13.72 -18.58
CA SER A 169 13.17 13.71 -19.38
C SER A 169 14.25 14.69 -18.93
N SER A 170 13.88 15.78 -18.24
CA SER A 170 14.82 16.79 -17.76
C SER A 170 14.23 17.61 -16.61
N ARG A 171 15.10 18.33 -15.89
CA ARG A 171 14.74 19.29 -14.86
C ARG A 171 13.81 20.39 -15.39
N GLN A 172 14.07 20.88 -16.61
CA GLN A 172 13.25 21.94 -17.22
C GLN A 172 11.80 21.46 -17.44
N VAL A 173 11.64 20.19 -17.88
CA VAL A 173 10.31 19.60 -18.06
C VAL A 173 9.63 19.40 -16.70
N ARG A 174 10.37 18.95 -15.66
CA ARG A 174 9.84 18.84 -14.31
C ARG A 174 9.33 20.20 -13.80
N ASP A 175 10.18 21.21 -13.87
CA ASP A 175 9.87 22.54 -13.34
C ASP A 175 8.65 23.13 -14.08
N ALA A 176 8.58 23.00 -15.40
CA ALA A 176 7.42 23.43 -16.19
C ALA A 176 6.13 22.68 -15.81
N LEU A 177 6.19 21.38 -15.54
CA LEU A 177 5.02 20.61 -15.10
C LEU A 177 4.57 21.00 -13.69
N LEU A 178 5.50 21.26 -12.78
CA LEU A 178 5.16 21.68 -11.41
C LEU A 178 4.48 23.06 -11.38
N ASP A 179 4.69 23.89 -12.38
CA ASP A 179 4.01 25.18 -12.56
C ASP A 179 2.60 25.03 -13.14
N GLU A 180 2.23 23.85 -13.66
CA GLU A 180 0.90 23.61 -14.20
C GLU A 180 -0.16 23.54 -13.09
N LYS A 181 -1.28 24.26 -13.33
CA LYS A 181 -2.37 24.36 -12.35
C LYS A 181 -2.91 22.99 -11.93
N SER A 182 -3.00 22.04 -12.83
CA SER A 182 -3.50 20.68 -12.54
C SER A 182 -2.62 19.93 -11.54
N LEU A 183 -1.31 20.13 -11.57
CA LEU A 183 -0.39 19.53 -10.60
C LEU A 183 -0.44 20.29 -9.27
N GLN A 184 -0.53 21.61 -9.32
CA GLN A 184 -0.66 22.44 -8.11
C GLN A 184 -1.96 22.14 -7.35
N ASP A 185 -3.06 21.95 -8.06
CA ASP A 185 -4.35 21.59 -7.45
C ASP A 185 -4.24 20.26 -6.66
N VAL A 186 -3.64 19.21 -7.25
CA VAL A 186 -3.41 17.95 -6.53
C VAL A 186 -2.42 18.14 -5.38
N SER A 187 -1.33 18.87 -5.59
CA SER A 187 -0.35 19.17 -4.53
C SER A 187 -1.01 19.91 -3.35
N THR A 188 -1.92 20.82 -3.61
CA THR A 188 -2.69 21.53 -2.56
C THR A 188 -3.60 20.56 -1.82
N MET A 189 -4.25 19.62 -2.52
CA MET A 189 -5.12 18.61 -1.89
C MET A 189 -4.35 17.74 -0.89
N THR A 190 -3.05 17.47 -1.12
CA THR A 190 -2.24 16.67 -0.19
C THR A 190 -2.18 17.29 1.22
N GLU A 191 -2.29 18.61 1.35
CA GLU A 191 -2.20 19.33 2.63
C GLU A 191 -3.47 19.15 3.48
N TYR A 192 -4.60 18.88 2.84
CA TYR A 192 -5.89 18.65 3.52
C TYR A 192 -6.09 17.21 3.94
N ALA A 193 -5.27 16.28 3.48
CA ALA A 193 -5.41 14.88 3.81
C ALA A 193 -5.28 14.62 5.31
N ASP A 194 -6.04 13.65 5.79
CA ASP A 194 -6.08 13.26 7.20
C ASP A 194 -4.95 12.30 7.58
N MET A 195 -4.47 11.56 6.59
CA MET A 195 -3.40 10.57 6.73
C MET A 195 -2.57 10.49 5.45
N SER A 196 -1.29 10.14 5.58
CA SER A 196 -0.38 9.94 4.46
C SER A 196 0.33 8.60 4.61
N VAL A 197 0.22 7.72 3.63
CA VAL A 197 0.88 6.40 3.64
C VAL A 197 1.93 6.34 2.55
N VAL A 198 3.15 6.02 2.94
CA VAL A 198 4.30 5.90 2.03
C VAL A 198 4.96 4.53 2.18
N GLY A 199 5.54 4.03 1.10
CA GLY A 199 6.44 2.88 1.16
C GLY A 199 7.86 3.33 1.47
N ILE A 200 8.59 2.52 2.23
CA ILE A 200 10.02 2.67 2.43
C ILE A 200 10.70 1.61 1.56
N GLY A 201 11.38 2.04 0.51
CA GLY A 201 12.07 1.17 -0.43
C GLY A 201 13.52 0.90 -0.02
N ALA A 202 14.05 -0.26 -0.37
CA ALA A 202 15.48 -0.56 -0.25
C ALA A 202 16.17 -0.45 -1.62
N ALA A 203 17.38 0.09 -1.66
CA ALA A 203 18.20 0.19 -2.88
C ALA A 203 18.87 -1.15 -3.21
N VAL A 204 18.08 -2.18 -3.51
CA VAL A 204 18.53 -3.56 -3.78
C VAL A 204 18.08 -4.05 -5.15
N GLU A 205 18.73 -5.13 -5.64
CA GLU A 205 18.26 -5.85 -6.81
C GLU A 205 16.82 -6.34 -6.61
N GLY A 206 15.96 -6.18 -7.62
CA GLY A 206 14.55 -6.50 -7.53
C GLY A 206 13.68 -5.44 -6.84
N ALA A 207 14.23 -4.26 -6.50
CA ALA A 207 13.45 -3.12 -6.04
C ALA A 207 12.30 -2.77 -7.02
N THR A 208 11.20 -2.26 -6.48
CA THR A 208 10.02 -1.90 -7.28
C THR A 208 10.34 -0.88 -8.37
N VAL A 209 11.26 0.03 -8.11
CA VAL A 209 11.74 1.04 -9.07
C VAL A 209 12.38 0.44 -10.32
N LEU A 210 13.09 -0.70 -10.18
CA LEU A 210 13.66 -1.45 -11.31
C LEU A 210 12.57 -2.26 -12.03
N ARG A 211 11.74 -3.00 -11.29
CA ARG A 211 10.68 -3.83 -11.88
C ARG A 211 9.69 -3.02 -12.72
N ASN A 212 9.45 -1.79 -12.35
CA ASN A 212 8.55 -0.89 -13.06
C ASN A 212 9.26 -0.02 -14.11
N GLY A 213 10.56 -0.23 -14.32
CA GLY A 213 11.33 0.51 -15.32
C GLY A 213 11.49 2.01 -15.04
N ILE A 214 11.34 2.41 -13.77
CA ILE A 214 11.57 3.81 -13.33
C ILE A 214 13.06 4.11 -13.36
N LEU A 215 13.85 3.16 -12.86
CA LEU A 215 15.30 3.14 -12.95
C LEU A 215 15.75 1.91 -13.74
N ASN A 216 16.91 2.01 -14.37
CA ASN A 216 17.66 0.86 -14.86
C ASN A 216 18.73 0.42 -13.84
N GLU A 217 19.33 -0.76 -14.07
CA GLU A 217 20.35 -1.32 -13.18
C GLU A 217 21.61 -0.44 -13.05
N GLY A 218 21.97 0.26 -14.13
CA GLY A 218 23.11 1.20 -14.14
C GLY A 218 22.85 2.40 -13.24
N GLU A 219 21.66 3.00 -13.33
CA GLU A 219 21.25 4.11 -12.47
C GLU A 219 21.20 3.71 -10.99
N LEU A 220 20.66 2.53 -10.66
CA LEU A 220 20.68 2.02 -9.29
C LEU A 220 22.11 1.78 -8.80
N THR A 221 23.01 1.27 -9.67
CA THR A 221 24.41 1.07 -9.31
C THR A 221 25.09 2.40 -8.98
N VAL A 222 24.86 3.45 -9.76
CA VAL A 222 25.37 4.80 -9.49
C VAL A 222 24.85 5.33 -8.16
N LEU A 223 23.56 5.20 -7.90
CA LEU A 223 22.95 5.59 -6.62
C LEU A 223 23.60 4.87 -5.42
N LYS A 224 23.81 3.55 -5.53
CA LYS A 224 24.50 2.75 -4.49
C LYS A 224 25.95 3.18 -4.29
N MET A 225 26.67 3.49 -5.37
CA MET A 225 28.04 4.04 -5.28
C MET A 225 28.09 5.41 -4.57
N GLN A 226 27.02 6.19 -4.65
CA GLN A 226 26.86 7.44 -3.93
C GLN A 226 26.35 7.25 -2.50
N GLY A 227 26.13 6.02 -2.07
CA GLY A 227 25.73 5.68 -0.70
C GLY A 227 24.24 5.46 -0.49
N ALA A 228 23.43 5.35 -1.55
CA ALA A 228 22.00 5.08 -1.41
C ALA A 228 21.75 3.75 -0.70
N VAL A 229 20.93 3.77 0.34
CA VAL A 229 20.46 2.58 1.07
C VAL A 229 18.98 2.31 0.81
N GLY A 230 18.21 3.32 0.46
CA GLY A 230 16.78 3.22 0.21
C GLY A 230 16.17 4.51 -0.31
N ASP A 231 14.86 4.46 -0.49
CA ASP A 231 14.07 5.61 -0.95
C ASP A 231 12.74 5.74 -0.20
N VAL A 232 12.23 6.95 -0.17
CA VAL A 232 10.84 7.27 0.15
C VAL A 232 10.33 8.19 -0.96
N LEU A 233 9.20 7.85 -1.58
CA LEU A 233 8.62 8.62 -2.69
C LEU A 233 9.58 8.83 -3.89
N ASN A 234 10.49 7.87 -4.13
CA ASN A 234 11.60 7.93 -5.10
C ASN A 234 12.68 8.99 -4.81
N HIS A 235 12.70 9.56 -3.61
CA HIS A 235 13.81 10.34 -3.10
C HIS A 235 14.81 9.40 -2.42
N PHE A 236 15.98 9.20 -3.01
CA PHE A 236 17.00 8.28 -2.51
C PHE A 236 17.82 8.90 -1.39
N MET A 237 18.11 8.12 -0.35
CA MET A 237 18.80 8.57 0.85
C MET A 237 19.97 7.67 1.19
N ASP A 238 20.98 8.27 1.83
CA ASP A 238 22.09 7.55 2.46
C ASP A 238 21.67 6.96 3.82
N LYS A 239 22.62 6.24 4.47
CA LYS A 239 22.42 5.61 5.79
C LYS A 239 22.13 6.61 6.93
N ASP A 240 22.44 7.88 6.75
CA ASP A 240 22.24 8.95 7.72
C ASP A 240 20.93 9.74 7.42
N GLY A 241 20.20 9.34 6.38
CA GLY A 241 18.94 9.95 5.96
C GLY A 241 19.10 11.23 5.13
N ASN A 242 20.31 11.51 4.61
CA ASN A 242 20.54 12.63 3.73
C ASN A 242 20.12 12.29 2.30
N LEU A 243 19.44 13.23 1.65
CA LEU A 243 19.03 13.10 0.24
C LEU A 243 20.26 13.03 -0.68
N ILE A 244 20.29 12.05 -1.56
CA ILE A 244 21.33 11.91 -2.57
C ILE A 244 20.97 12.75 -3.80
N GLN A 245 21.75 13.78 -4.05
CA GLN A 245 21.56 14.65 -5.20
C GLN A 245 22.08 13.98 -6.48
N THR A 246 21.16 13.68 -7.40
CA THR A 246 21.46 13.03 -8.68
C THR A 246 20.65 13.63 -9.80
N GLU A 247 21.00 13.31 -11.05
CA GLU A 247 20.19 13.66 -12.22
C GLU A 247 18.77 13.08 -12.16
N ILE A 248 18.57 11.98 -11.42
CA ILE A 248 17.25 11.37 -11.22
C ILE A 248 16.43 12.25 -10.31
N GLU A 249 17.00 12.70 -9.19
CA GLU A 249 16.36 13.63 -8.25
C GLU A 249 15.86 14.89 -8.96
N ASP A 250 16.63 15.41 -9.90
CA ASP A 250 16.27 16.58 -10.71
C ASP A 250 15.07 16.34 -11.65
N ARG A 251 14.66 15.08 -11.86
CA ARG A 251 13.63 14.68 -12.83
C ARG A 251 12.38 14.05 -12.19
N VAL A 252 12.41 13.82 -10.87
CA VAL A 252 11.29 13.21 -10.15
C VAL A 252 10.15 14.20 -9.96
N ILE A 253 8.92 13.78 -10.24
CA ILE A 253 7.70 14.49 -9.86
C ILE A 253 7.10 13.76 -8.67
N SER A 254 7.40 14.29 -7.50
CA SER A 254 7.02 13.72 -6.21
C SER A 254 6.92 14.84 -5.16
N THR A 255 6.19 14.56 -4.09
CA THR A 255 6.14 15.42 -2.91
C THR A 255 7.51 15.39 -2.22
N ASP A 256 8.09 16.56 -1.99
CA ASP A 256 9.37 16.71 -1.30
C ASP A 256 9.31 16.12 0.12
N LEU A 257 10.45 15.59 0.60
CA LEU A 257 10.55 15.00 1.94
C LEU A 257 10.27 16.01 3.05
N ASP A 258 10.61 17.30 2.86
CA ASP A 258 10.31 18.35 3.82
C ASP A 258 8.82 18.64 3.88
N LYS A 259 8.12 18.63 2.75
CA LYS A 259 6.65 18.72 2.70
C LYS A 259 6.04 17.46 3.34
N LEU A 260 6.54 16.27 3.05
CA LEU A 260 6.06 15.02 3.65
C LEU A 260 6.11 15.07 5.20
N ARG A 261 7.19 15.62 5.78
CA ARG A 261 7.33 15.79 7.24
C ARG A 261 6.27 16.69 7.86
N GLN A 262 5.66 17.57 7.07
CA GLN A 262 4.63 18.51 7.52
C GLN A 262 3.22 17.94 7.37
N LEU A 263 3.06 16.85 6.62
CA LEU A 263 1.76 16.21 6.43
C LEU A 263 1.29 15.51 7.70
N LYS A 264 -0.04 15.34 7.80
CA LYS A 264 -0.66 14.72 8.96
C LYS A 264 -0.50 13.21 8.93
N ASN A 265 -0.29 12.62 10.11
CA ASN A 265 -0.35 11.18 10.33
C ASN A 265 0.40 10.39 9.23
N VAL A 266 1.70 10.66 9.06
CA VAL A 266 2.53 9.96 8.09
C VAL A 266 2.81 8.54 8.60
N VAL A 267 2.47 7.55 7.80
CA VAL A 267 2.67 6.12 8.02
C VAL A 267 3.66 5.61 6.98
N GLY A 268 4.75 4.98 7.44
CA GLY A 268 5.82 4.42 6.60
C GLY A 268 5.97 2.92 6.75
#